data_d5381cba8be1072d6e39c2c3fc0796e8
#
_entry.id   d5381cba8be1072d6e39c2c3fc0796e8
#
_cell.length_a   1.000
_cell.length_b   1.000
_cell.length_c   1.000
_cell.angle_alpha   90.00
_cell.angle_beta   90.00
_cell.angle_gamma   90.00
#
_symmetry.space_group_name_H-M   'P 1'
#
loop_
_entity.id
_entity.type
_entity.pdbx_description
1 polymer ?
#
loop_
_entity_poly.entity_id
_entity_poly.type
_entity_poly.pdbx_seq_one_letter_code
_entity_poly.pdbx_strand_id
1 'polypeptide(L)'
;RGYIVSEPSPGYKKIQGTYSKLATISTEEREILLSCAREFNEVTEKIAKTPQSDLRNTFNVPEQSENLTSWDDYDARAKIPDILTDAGWTKTRQSGDREYYKRPGVSTSQDSGNYSTVHNTFTCFSSSTVLDPEKAYHPFPLYTALMHNNDFRASARQLYSEGFGNLSSKQKESGAEYAENRYSENS
;
A
#
# COMPACT_ATOMS: atom_id res chain seq x y z
N ARG A 1 -6.92 11.64 7.48
CA ARG A 1 -6.91 12.83 8.36
C ARG A 1 -5.59 13.55 8.16
N GLY A 2 -5.66 14.87 7.83
CA GLY A 2 -4.47 15.73 7.72
C GLY A 2 -4.25 16.53 9.00
N TYR A 3 -3.03 17.02 9.18
CA TYR A 3 -2.70 18.00 10.20
C TYR A 3 -1.90 19.14 9.57
N ILE A 4 -2.02 20.32 10.15
CA ILE A 4 -1.31 21.51 9.70
C ILE A 4 -0.27 21.84 10.76
N VAL A 5 0.96 22.09 10.33
CA VAL A 5 2.05 22.52 11.18
C VAL A 5 2.03 24.05 11.25
N SER A 6 2.09 24.60 12.46
CA SER A 6 2.08 26.05 12.69
C SER A 6 2.95 26.42 13.87
N GLU A 7 3.11 27.72 14.19
CA GLU A 7 3.74 28.17 15.42
C GLU A 7 3.06 27.49 16.65
N PRO A 8 3.81 27.04 17.66
CA PRO A 8 5.23 27.27 17.94
C PRO A 8 6.21 26.23 17.37
N SER A 9 5.85 25.50 16.32
CA SER A 9 6.76 24.51 15.73
C SER A 9 8.03 25.16 15.18
N PRO A 10 9.22 24.51 15.30
CA PRO A 10 10.46 25.03 14.77
C PRO A 10 10.37 25.36 13.28
N GLY A 11 10.85 26.54 12.89
CA GLY A 11 10.82 27.01 11.50
C GLY A 11 9.53 27.72 11.09
N TYR A 12 8.51 27.76 11.93
CA TYR A 12 7.26 28.46 11.67
C TYR A 12 7.13 29.72 12.53
N LYS A 13 6.74 30.81 11.88
CA LYS A 13 6.52 32.10 12.53
C LYS A 13 5.15 32.63 12.13
N LYS A 14 4.39 33.01 13.14
CA LYS A 14 3.10 33.70 12.91
C LYS A 14 3.33 35.07 12.31
N ILE A 15 2.72 35.33 11.16
CA ILE A 15 2.81 36.62 10.47
C ILE A 15 1.61 37.50 10.84
N GLN A 16 0.43 36.91 11.03
CA GLN A 16 -0.82 37.64 11.26
C GLN A 16 -1.79 36.88 12.18
N GLY A 17 -2.65 37.60 12.87
CA GLY A 17 -3.71 37.05 13.71
C GLY A 17 -3.25 36.63 15.11
N THR A 18 -4.17 36.12 15.92
CA THR A 18 -3.93 35.50 17.23
C THR A 18 -4.76 34.25 17.39
N TYR A 19 -4.22 33.23 18.06
CA TYR A 19 -4.96 31.99 18.32
C TYR A 19 -6.09 32.16 19.37
N SER A 20 -6.04 33.21 20.17
CA SER A 20 -7.04 33.51 21.18
C SER A 20 -8.30 34.19 20.63
N LYS A 21 -8.26 34.67 19.40
CA LYS A 21 -9.39 35.31 18.74
C LYS A 21 -9.56 34.74 17.34
N LEU A 22 -10.35 33.70 17.23
CA LEU A 22 -10.71 33.11 15.95
C LEU A 22 -11.84 33.92 15.29
N ALA A 23 -11.67 34.25 14.01
CA ALA A 23 -12.74 34.83 13.22
C ALA A 23 -13.80 33.78 12.89
N THR A 24 -15.06 34.16 13.06
CA THR A 24 -16.18 33.34 12.57
C THR A 24 -16.54 33.83 11.17
N ILE A 25 -16.64 32.91 10.24
CA ILE A 25 -17.03 33.15 8.85
C ILE A 25 -18.38 32.51 8.55
N SER A 26 -19.13 33.12 7.65
CA SER A 26 -20.40 32.53 7.16
C SER A 26 -20.12 31.35 6.21
N THR A 27 -21.17 30.61 5.87
CA THR A 27 -21.09 29.52 4.90
C THR A 27 -20.67 30.04 3.51
N GLU A 28 -21.21 31.20 3.11
CA GLU A 28 -20.93 31.84 1.84
C GLU A 28 -19.44 32.28 1.78
N GLU A 29 -18.95 32.94 2.83
CA GLU A 29 -17.55 33.37 2.91
C GLU A 29 -16.60 32.17 2.88
N ARG A 30 -16.99 31.07 3.52
CA ARG A 30 -16.22 29.81 3.47
C ARG A 30 -16.14 29.27 2.06
N GLU A 31 -17.23 29.22 1.31
CA GLU A 31 -17.23 28.72 -0.07
C GLU A 31 -16.40 29.63 -1.00
N ILE A 32 -16.45 30.96 -0.81
CA ILE A 32 -15.59 31.89 -1.54
C ILE A 32 -14.10 31.60 -1.27
N LEU A 33 -13.72 31.45 -0.01
CA LEU A 33 -12.33 31.13 0.35
C LEU A 33 -11.86 29.80 -0.23
N LEU A 34 -12.72 28.78 -0.19
CA LEU A 34 -12.42 27.47 -0.77
C LEU A 34 -12.32 27.54 -2.30
N SER A 35 -13.15 28.34 -2.95
CA SER A 35 -13.08 28.55 -4.40
C SER A 35 -11.75 29.20 -4.79
N CYS A 36 -11.37 30.29 -4.12
CA CYS A 36 -10.06 30.91 -4.33
C CYS A 36 -8.89 29.93 -4.11
N ALA A 37 -8.97 29.13 -3.05
CA ALA A 37 -7.91 28.13 -2.79
C ALA A 37 -7.83 27.06 -3.89
N ARG A 38 -8.95 26.72 -4.51
CA ARG A 38 -8.99 25.76 -5.64
C ARG A 38 -8.37 26.33 -6.91
N GLU A 39 -8.46 27.63 -7.14
CA GLU A 39 -7.84 28.29 -8.30
C GLU A 39 -6.30 28.22 -8.27
N PHE A 40 -5.71 28.15 -7.08
CA PHE A 40 -4.26 27.94 -6.90
C PHE A 40 -3.84 26.48 -6.88
N ASN A 41 -4.77 25.56 -7.13
CA ASN A 41 -4.47 24.16 -7.17
C ASN A 41 -3.83 23.79 -8.52
N GLU A 42 -2.50 23.82 -8.59
CA GLU A 42 -1.72 23.41 -9.76
C GLU A 42 -1.63 21.87 -9.93
N VAL A 43 -2.38 21.10 -9.15
CA VAL A 43 -2.47 19.68 -9.40
C VAL A 43 -3.15 19.51 -10.75
N THR A 44 -2.36 19.36 -11.82
CA THR A 44 -2.83 18.78 -13.06
C THR A 44 -3.62 17.55 -12.68
N GLU A 45 -4.89 17.49 -13.08
CA GLU A 45 -5.71 16.30 -12.92
C GLU A 45 -4.86 15.14 -13.42
N LYS A 46 -4.24 14.40 -12.50
CA LYS A 46 -3.84 13.04 -12.81
C LYS A 46 -5.13 12.44 -13.29
N ILE A 47 -5.18 12.15 -14.60
CA ILE A 47 -6.28 11.50 -15.32
C ILE A 47 -7.04 10.68 -14.30
N ALA A 48 -8.30 11.04 -14.09
CA ALA A 48 -9.11 10.48 -13.03
C ALA A 48 -8.80 9.00 -12.97
N LYS A 49 -8.15 8.57 -11.88
CA LYS A 49 -8.05 7.15 -11.61
C LYS A 49 -9.48 6.72 -11.74
N THR A 50 -9.79 5.98 -12.79
CA THR A 50 -11.08 5.31 -13.00
C THR A 50 -11.58 4.97 -11.62
N PRO A 51 -12.77 5.47 -11.21
CA PRO A 51 -13.20 5.29 -9.84
C PRO A 51 -12.85 3.87 -9.50
N GLN A 52 -12.14 3.68 -8.40
CA GLN A 52 -11.93 2.36 -7.83
C GLN A 52 -13.31 1.85 -7.39
N SER A 53 -14.24 1.89 -8.38
CA SER A 53 -15.47 1.19 -8.35
C SER A 53 -15.03 -0.27 -8.35
N ASP A 54 -15.15 -0.84 -7.17
CA ASP A 54 -15.36 -2.25 -7.03
C ASP A 54 -14.26 -3.18 -7.59
N LEU A 55 -12.97 -2.83 -7.37
CA LEU A 55 -12.03 -3.89 -7.11
C LEU A 55 -12.27 -4.47 -5.69
N ARG A 56 -13.53 -4.56 -5.33
CA ARG A 56 -14.06 -5.72 -4.65
C ARG A 56 -14.09 -6.87 -5.67
N ASN A 57 -13.01 -7.08 -6.36
CA ASN A 57 -12.73 -8.42 -6.77
C ASN A 57 -12.50 -9.16 -5.45
N THR A 58 -13.60 -9.68 -4.93
CA THR A 58 -13.64 -11.11 -4.76
C THR A 58 -12.68 -11.67 -5.76
N PHE A 59 -11.42 -11.90 -5.31
CA PHE A 59 -10.65 -12.96 -5.92
C PHE A 59 -11.51 -14.18 -5.65
N ASN A 60 -12.50 -14.39 -6.51
CA ASN A 60 -13.02 -15.71 -6.75
C ASN A 60 -11.77 -16.44 -7.25
N VAL A 61 -11.03 -17.02 -6.33
CA VAL A 61 -10.18 -18.14 -6.65
C VAL A 61 -11.14 -19.08 -7.36
N PRO A 62 -11.00 -19.31 -8.66
CA PRO A 62 -11.85 -20.27 -9.32
C PRO A 62 -11.60 -21.58 -8.56
N GLU A 63 -12.60 -22.05 -7.84
CA GLU A 63 -12.57 -23.41 -7.33
C GLU A 63 -12.27 -24.26 -8.55
N GLN A 64 -11.02 -24.81 -8.62
CA GLN A 64 -10.50 -25.66 -9.69
C GLN A 64 -10.23 -24.98 -11.04
N SER A 65 -9.38 -23.96 -11.09
CA SER A 65 -8.65 -23.63 -12.32
C SER A 65 -7.58 -24.70 -12.52
N GLU A 66 -7.70 -25.49 -13.60
CA GLU A 66 -6.69 -26.52 -13.97
C GLU A 66 -5.30 -25.92 -14.25
N ASN A 67 -5.19 -24.60 -14.37
CA ASN A 67 -3.98 -23.85 -14.69
C ASN A 67 -3.79 -22.64 -13.73
N LEU A 68 -3.47 -22.93 -12.48
CA LEU A 68 -3.20 -21.88 -11.49
C LEU A 68 -1.72 -21.49 -11.52
N THR A 69 -1.45 -20.20 -11.65
CA THR A 69 -0.06 -19.68 -11.59
C THR A 69 0.48 -19.75 -10.17
N SER A 70 1.80 -19.78 -9.99
CA SER A 70 2.40 -19.83 -8.66
C SER A 70 2.08 -18.59 -7.82
N TRP A 71 1.93 -17.43 -8.44
CA TRP A 71 1.62 -16.19 -7.71
C TRP A 71 0.13 -16.05 -7.38
N ASP A 72 -0.80 -16.47 -8.25
CA ASP A 72 -2.22 -16.47 -7.94
C ASP A 72 -2.53 -17.45 -6.80
N ASP A 73 -1.90 -18.63 -6.83
CA ASP A 73 -2.00 -19.61 -5.77
C ASP A 73 -1.39 -19.11 -4.45
N TYR A 74 -0.26 -18.41 -4.52
CA TYR A 74 0.37 -17.79 -3.36
C TYR A 74 -0.50 -16.67 -2.78
N ASP A 75 -1.03 -15.77 -3.62
CA ASP A 75 -1.93 -14.70 -3.19
C ASP A 75 -3.18 -15.24 -2.47
N ALA A 76 -3.68 -16.40 -2.93
CA ALA A 76 -4.85 -17.04 -2.32
C ALA A 76 -4.55 -17.71 -0.96
N ARG A 77 -3.36 -18.30 -0.80
CA ARG A 77 -3.01 -19.13 0.37
C ARG A 77 -2.15 -18.42 1.40
N ALA A 78 -1.30 -17.49 0.96
CA ALA A 78 -0.35 -16.83 1.84
C ALA A 78 -1.01 -15.79 2.75
N LYS A 79 -0.49 -15.72 3.97
CA LYS A 79 -0.90 -14.71 4.95
C LYS A 79 0.17 -13.65 5.07
N ILE A 80 -0.21 -12.41 4.89
CA ILE A 80 0.71 -11.25 5.01
C ILE A 80 1.45 -11.20 6.36
N PRO A 81 0.83 -11.52 7.52
CA PRO A 81 1.54 -11.59 8.79
C PRO A 81 2.74 -12.52 8.79
N ASP A 82 2.65 -13.67 8.12
CA ASP A 82 3.75 -14.64 8.05
C ASP A 82 4.90 -14.06 7.22
N ILE A 83 4.61 -13.49 6.04
CA ILE A 83 5.60 -12.82 5.16
C ILE A 83 6.33 -11.70 5.91
N LEU A 84 5.59 -10.88 6.66
CA LEU A 84 6.16 -9.79 7.45
C LEU A 84 7.06 -10.32 8.56
N THR A 85 6.66 -11.37 9.24
CA THR A 85 7.45 -12.02 10.31
C THR A 85 8.75 -12.58 9.76
N ASP A 86 8.70 -13.29 8.64
CA ASP A 86 9.87 -13.85 7.96
C ASP A 86 10.84 -12.76 7.49
N ALA A 87 10.32 -11.59 7.09
CA ALA A 87 11.10 -10.41 6.76
C ALA A 87 11.58 -9.60 7.99
N GLY A 88 11.36 -10.09 9.20
CA GLY A 88 11.80 -9.47 10.45
C GLY A 88 10.94 -8.28 10.93
N TRP A 89 9.75 -8.10 10.37
CA TRP A 89 8.79 -7.11 10.87
C TRP A 89 8.12 -7.62 12.14
N THR A 90 7.81 -6.71 13.05
CA THR A 90 7.20 -7.04 14.34
C THR A 90 5.82 -6.40 14.47
N LYS A 91 4.80 -7.20 14.78
CA LYS A 91 3.47 -6.69 15.10
C LYS A 91 3.52 -5.88 16.39
N THR A 92 2.98 -4.66 16.37
CA THR A 92 2.98 -3.74 17.51
C THR A 92 1.63 -3.68 18.21
N ARG A 93 0.55 -3.58 17.43
CA ARG A 93 -0.82 -3.46 17.94
C ARG A 93 -1.84 -3.87 16.90
N GLN A 94 -3.08 -3.97 17.35
CA GLN A 94 -4.24 -4.18 16.48
C GLN A 94 -5.33 -3.16 16.82
N SER A 95 -6.04 -2.69 15.81
CA SER A 95 -7.17 -1.78 15.98
C SER A 95 -8.23 -2.11 14.92
N GLY A 96 -9.31 -2.73 15.34
CA GLY A 96 -10.35 -3.24 14.45
C GLY A 96 -9.80 -4.26 13.45
N ASP A 97 -10.01 -4.01 12.18
CA ASP A 97 -9.56 -4.82 11.04
C ASP A 97 -8.11 -4.55 10.60
N ARG A 98 -7.37 -3.72 11.36
CA ARG A 98 -6.00 -3.36 11.04
C ARG A 98 -5.02 -3.81 12.08
N GLU A 99 -3.96 -4.49 11.60
CA GLU A 99 -2.78 -4.84 12.38
C GLU A 99 -1.63 -3.92 11.99
N TYR A 100 -0.91 -3.42 12.98
CA TYR A 100 0.20 -2.47 12.78
C TYR A 100 1.53 -3.17 13.01
N TYR A 101 2.47 -2.82 12.15
CA TYR A 101 3.78 -3.44 12.11
C TYR A 101 4.90 -2.41 12.12
N LYS A 102 6.00 -2.81 12.71
CA LYS A 102 7.24 -2.07 12.78
C LYS A 102 8.30 -2.79 11.95
N ARG A 103 9.00 -2.03 11.13
CA ARG A 103 10.08 -2.58 10.28
C ARG A 103 11.29 -3.01 11.10
N PRO A 104 12.14 -3.91 10.61
CA PRO A 104 13.40 -4.30 11.25
C PRO A 104 14.31 -3.10 11.51
N GLY A 105 15.10 -3.16 12.58
CA GLY A 105 16.13 -2.16 12.90
C GLY A 105 15.63 -0.83 13.46
N VAL A 106 14.33 -0.68 13.74
CA VAL A 106 13.76 0.54 14.33
C VAL A 106 13.45 0.34 15.80
N SER A 107 14.02 1.19 16.65
CA SER A 107 13.79 1.19 18.11
C SER A 107 12.65 2.10 18.57
N THR A 108 12.16 3.02 17.69
CA THR A 108 11.08 3.96 18.02
C THR A 108 9.74 3.27 18.19
N SER A 109 8.79 3.90 18.88
CA SER A 109 7.43 3.39 19.08
C SER A 109 6.51 3.56 17.86
N GLN A 110 7.00 4.18 16.77
CA GLN A 110 6.18 4.45 15.59
C GLN A 110 5.98 3.19 14.73
N ASP A 111 4.73 2.99 14.33
CA ASP A 111 4.37 1.96 13.35
C ASP A 111 4.95 2.33 11.97
N SER A 112 5.44 1.34 11.25
CA SER A 112 6.02 1.52 9.92
C SER A 112 5.08 1.10 8.79
N GLY A 113 4.01 0.40 9.11
CA GLY A 113 2.97 -0.02 8.16
C GLY A 113 1.77 -0.64 8.85
N ASN A 114 0.72 -0.89 8.07
CA ASN A 114 -0.44 -1.64 8.54
C ASN A 114 -0.88 -2.72 7.54
N TYR A 115 -1.44 -3.79 8.07
CA TYR A 115 -2.09 -4.87 7.36
C TYR A 115 -3.60 -4.79 7.55
N SER A 116 -4.36 -4.85 6.46
CA SER A 116 -5.81 -4.98 6.49
C SER A 116 -6.21 -6.46 6.43
N THR A 117 -6.86 -6.95 7.48
CA THR A 117 -7.34 -8.33 7.55
C THR A 117 -8.50 -8.60 6.60
N VAL A 118 -9.28 -7.56 6.25
CA VAL A 118 -10.43 -7.65 5.34
C VAL A 118 -9.99 -7.73 3.88
N HIS A 119 -8.97 -6.94 3.50
CA HIS A 119 -8.53 -6.84 2.11
C HIS A 119 -7.29 -7.68 1.82
N ASN A 120 -6.70 -8.34 2.82
CA ASN A 120 -5.42 -9.05 2.73
C ASN A 120 -4.35 -8.20 2.01
N THR A 121 -4.19 -6.94 2.46
CA THR A 121 -3.23 -5.99 1.89
C THR A 121 -2.39 -5.33 2.96
N PHE A 122 -1.12 -5.07 2.66
CA PHE A 122 -0.19 -4.34 3.51
C PHE A 122 0.15 -2.98 2.90
N THR A 123 0.15 -1.92 3.70
CA THR A 123 0.58 -0.57 3.30
C THR A 123 1.72 -0.13 4.20
N CYS A 124 2.84 0.24 3.59
CA CYS A 124 4.00 0.80 4.29
C CYS A 124 3.83 2.33 4.44
N PHE A 125 4.27 2.90 5.56
CA PHE A 125 4.30 4.35 5.80
C PHE A 125 5.71 4.92 5.75
N SER A 126 6.71 4.04 5.72
CA SER A 126 8.12 4.42 5.81
C SER A 126 8.76 4.47 4.44
N SER A 127 9.33 5.61 4.09
CA SER A 127 10.17 5.78 2.88
C SER A 127 11.55 5.13 2.99
N SER A 128 11.91 4.58 4.16
CA SER A 128 13.20 3.93 4.40
C SER A 128 13.13 2.41 4.27
N THR A 129 12.29 1.91 3.37
CA THR A 129 12.13 0.50 3.04
C THR A 129 12.15 0.33 1.51
N VAL A 130 12.21 -0.92 1.04
CA VAL A 130 12.06 -1.23 -0.39
C VAL A 130 10.60 -1.11 -0.87
N LEU A 131 9.68 -0.87 0.05
CA LEU A 131 8.24 -0.74 -0.23
C LEU A 131 7.89 0.71 -0.52
N ASP A 132 7.08 0.92 -1.55
CA ASP A 132 6.51 2.22 -1.87
C ASP A 132 5.41 2.58 -0.85
N PRO A 133 5.49 3.74 -0.15
CA PRO A 133 4.50 4.12 0.85
C PRO A 133 3.12 4.48 0.26
N GLU A 134 3.01 4.72 -1.03
CA GLU A 134 1.74 5.02 -1.69
C GLU A 134 1.00 3.77 -2.17
N LYS A 135 1.61 2.58 -2.04
CA LYS A 135 1.10 1.33 -2.60
C LYS A 135 0.56 0.39 -1.53
N ALA A 136 -0.57 -0.26 -1.86
CA ALA A 136 -1.08 -1.39 -1.10
C ALA A 136 -0.57 -2.70 -1.74
N TYR A 137 0.10 -3.53 -0.94
CA TYR A 137 0.71 -4.77 -1.39
C TYR A 137 -0.16 -5.97 -1.05
N HIS A 138 -0.46 -6.79 -2.06
CA HIS A 138 -0.96 -8.15 -1.89
C HIS A 138 0.18 -9.10 -1.48
N PRO A 139 -0.10 -10.34 -1.08
CA PRO A 139 0.94 -11.28 -0.61
C PRO A 139 2.10 -11.47 -1.57
N PHE A 140 1.85 -11.73 -2.85
CA PHE A 140 2.92 -12.01 -3.82
C PHE A 140 3.82 -10.78 -4.10
N PRO A 141 3.30 -9.58 -4.42
CA PRO A 141 4.15 -8.39 -4.54
C PRO A 141 4.90 -8.05 -3.26
N LEU A 142 4.29 -8.25 -2.08
CA LEU A 142 4.95 -8.03 -0.81
C LEU A 142 6.12 -9.00 -0.59
N TYR A 143 5.88 -10.29 -0.81
CA TYR A 143 6.90 -11.33 -0.76
C TYR A 143 8.06 -11.03 -1.73
N THR A 144 7.73 -10.67 -2.96
CA THR A 144 8.72 -10.34 -4.00
C THR A 144 9.58 -9.13 -3.60
N ALA A 145 8.97 -8.08 -3.07
CA ALA A 145 9.71 -6.89 -2.64
C ALA A 145 10.63 -7.17 -1.44
N LEU A 146 10.13 -7.91 -0.45
CA LEU A 146 10.88 -8.13 0.80
C LEU A 146 11.92 -9.24 0.69
N MET A 147 11.65 -10.31 -0.07
CA MET A 147 12.51 -11.50 -0.13
C MET A 147 13.37 -11.56 -1.40
N HIS A 148 12.95 -10.92 -2.48
CA HIS A 148 13.60 -11.03 -3.79
C HIS A 148 13.97 -9.67 -4.41
N ASN A 149 13.94 -8.59 -3.63
CA ASN A 149 14.30 -7.25 -4.10
C ASN A 149 13.61 -6.87 -5.43
N ASN A 150 12.30 -7.11 -5.51
CA ASN A 150 11.44 -6.90 -6.68
C ASN A 150 11.75 -7.78 -7.92
N ASP A 151 12.49 -8.88 -7.78
CA ASP A 151 12.65 -9.86 -8.85
C ASP A 151 11.46 -10.83 -8.89
N PHE A 152 10.45 -10.47 -9.70
CA PHE A 152 9.22 -11.26 -9.87
C PHE A 152 9.48 -12.64 -10.49
N ARG A 153 10.49 -12.77 -11.34
CA ARG A 153 10.84 -14.05 -11.99
C ARG A 153 11.48 -15.02 -10.99
N ALA A 154 12.41 -14.52 -10.18
CA ALA A 154 13.03 -15.33 -9.12
C ALA A 154 11.98 -15.78 -8.11
N SER A 155 11.11 -14.87 -7.67
CA SER A 155 10.00 -15.15 -6.74
C SER A 155 9.06 -16.23 -7.28
N ALA A 156 8.60 -16.08 -8.52
CA ALA A 156 7.68 -17.04 -9.14
C ALA A 156 8.30 -18.43 -9.29
N ARG A 157 9.59 -18.52 -9.63
CA ARG A 157 10.33 -19.80 -9.73
C ARG A 157 10.46 -20.47 -8.36
N GLN A 158 10.79 -19.68 -7.32
CA GLN A 158 10.91 -20.20 -5.96
C GLN A 158 9.57 -20.73 -5.47
N LEU A 159 8.52 -19.95 -5.55
CA LEU A 159 7.18 -20.39 -5.15
C LEU A 159 6.74 -21.64 -5.88
N TYR A 160 7.09 -21.72 -7.16
CA TYR A 160 6.80 -22.94 -7.90
C TYR A 160 7.58 -24.17 -7.38
N SER A 161 8.87 -24.00 -7.00
CA SER A 161 9.65 -25.08 -6.39
C SER A 161 9.13 -25.49 -5.02
N GLU A 162 8.45 -24.58 -4.33
CA GLU A 162 7.78 -24.80 -3.04
C GLU A 162 6.36 -25.41 -3.19
N GLY A 163 5.90 -25.66 -4.43
CA GLY A 163 4.65 -26.34 -4.71
C GLY A 163 3.44 -25.41 -4.88
N PHE A 164 3.69 -24.12 -5.16
CA PHE A 164 2.63 -23.19 -5.55
C PHE A 164 2.38 -23.23 -7.04
N GLY A 165 1.08 -23.27 -7.43
CA GLY A 165 0.65 -23.34 -8.83
C GLY A 165 0.83 -24.72 -9.46
N ASN A 166 0.20 -24.89 -10.62
CA ASN A 166 0.16 -26.17 -11.35
C ASN A 166 0.42 -26.04 -12.85
N LEU A 167 0.98 -24.88 -13.29
CA LEU A 167 1.27 -24.62 -14.70
C LEU A 167 2.38 -25.51 -15.28
N SER A 168 2.27 -25.83 -16.57
CA SER A 168 3.35 -26.48 -17.31
C SER A 168 4.60 -25.60 -17.42
N SER A 169 5.78 -26.19 -17.67
CA SER A 169 7.06 -25.46 -17.75
C SER A 169 7.06 -24.30 -18.76
N LYS A 170 6.40 -24.47 -19.92
CA LYS A 170 6.28 -23.41 -20.94
C LYS A 170 5.36 -22.26 -20.51
N GLN A 171 4.30 -22.56 -19.79
CA GLN A 171 3.39 -21.53 -19.26
C GLN A 171 4.01 -20.74 -18.11
N LYS A 172 4.98 -21.33 -17.40
CA LYS A 172 5.71 -20.68 -16.30
C LYS A 172 6.57 -19.51 -16.75
N GLU A 173 7.31 -19.65 -17.85
CA GLU A 173 8.17 -18.60 -18.38
C GLU A 173 7.36 -17.42 -18.92
N SER A 174 6.31 -17.70 -19.69
CA SER A 174 5.37 -16.69 -20.18
C SER A 174 4.62 -15.97 -19.04
N GLY A 175 4.26 -16.72 -18.00
CA GLY A 175 3.54 -16.18 -16.87
C GLY A 175 4.38 -15.28 -15.96
N ALA A 176 5.67 -15.61 -15.76
CA ALA A 176 6.56 -14.76 -14.95
C ALA A 176 6.77 -13.36 -15.60
N GLU A 177 6.80 -13.30 -16.92
CA GLU A 177 6.84 -12.05 -17.69
C GLU A 177 5.53 -11.25 -17.56
N TYR A 178 4.39 -11.95 -17.57
CA TYR A 178 3.08 -11.33 -17.34
C TYR A 178 2.93 -10.77 -15.92
N ALA A 179 3.44 -11.46 -14.91
CA ALA A 179 3.40 -10.99 -13.53
C ALA A 179 4.24 -9.72 -13.35
N GLU A 180 5.44 -9.67 -13.94
CA GLU A 180 6.29 -8.49 -13.92
C GLU A 180 5.58 -7.27 -14.53
N ASN A 181 4.93 -7.44 -15.67
CA ASN A 181 4.17 -6.39 -16.34
C ASN A 181 2.94 -5.96 -15.53
N ARG A 182 2.17 -6.90 -14.98
CA ARG A 182 0.96 -6.62 -14.20
C ARG A 182 1.23 -5.81 -12.93
N TYR A 183 2.35 -6.06 -12.27
CA TYR A 183 2.67 -5.41 -11.00
C TYR A 183 3.61 -4.19 -11.15
N SER A 184 4.32 -4.06 -12.29
CA SER A 184 5.16 -2.89 -12.60
C SER A 184 4.37 -1.71 -13.17
N GLU A 185 3.33 -1.94 -13.97
CA GLU A 185 2.47 -0.88 -14.55
C GLU A 185 1.61 -0.14 -13.52
N ASN A 186 1.46 -0.68 -12.30
CA ASN A 186 0.71 -0.07 -11.20
C ASN A 186 1.62 0.67 -10.19
N SER A 187 2.84 0.99 -10.59
CA SER A 187 3.83 1.71 -9.76
C SER A 187 3.87 3.19 -10.08
#